data_c0fb20a5bb8c8774656889ce92a584dd
#
_entry.id   c0fb20a5bb8c8774656889ce92a584dd
#
_cell.length_a   1.000
_cell.length_b   1.000
_cell.length_c   1.000
_cell.angle_alpha   90.00
_cell.angle_beta   90.00
_cell.angle_gamma   90.00
#
_symmetry.space_group_name_H-M   'P 1'
#
loop_
_entity.id
_entity.type
_entity.pdbx_description
1 polymer ?
#
loop_
_entity_poly.entity_id
_entity_poly.type
_entity_poly.pdbx_seq_one_letter_code
_entity_poly.pdbx_strand_id
1 'polypeptide(L)'
;MFKNALYYQEEKESYKAKVLSCLPLYGKEKEAWEKRVGKSFPALFLLRLSEEPFYPEGGGQAPDKGTIDGAELLFAENVEDKYIVHLLEKGIPEGTEVLCKVDYA
;
A
#
# COMPACT_ATOMS: atom_id res chain seq x y z
N MET A 1 -6.77 7.30 14.36
CA MET A 1 -7.50 6.25 13.63
C MET A 1 -7.95 6.77 12.28
N PHE A 2 -7.89 5.97 11.26
CA PHE A 2 -8.20 6.39 9.90
C PHE A 2 -9.70 6.39 9.68
N LYS A 3 -10.25 7.50 9.13
CA LYS A 3 -11.69 7.62 8.90
C LYS A 3 -12.21 6.65 7.84
N ASN A 4 -11.36 6.33 6.86
CA ASN A 4 -11.74 5.49 5.73
C ASN A 4 -11.12 4.10 5.80
N ALA A 5 -10.78 3.65 7.01
CA ALA A 5 -10.13 2.35 7.17
C ALA A 5 -11.13 1.21 7.00
N LEU A 6 -11.00 0.48 5.91
CA LEU A 6 -11.91 -0.60 5.55
C LEU A 6 -11.64 -1.91 6.31
N TYR A 7 -10.45 -2.07 6.87
CA TYR A 7 -10.12 -3.29 7.59
C TYR A 7 -10.90 -3.46 8.91
N TYR A 8 -11.67 -2.46 9.31
CA TYR A 8 -12.57 -2.56 10.47
C TYR A 8 -13.97 -3.05 10.08
N GLN A 9 -14.23 -3.16 8.79
CA GLN A 9 -15.53 -3.57 8.29
C GLN A 9 -15.59 -5.08 8.11
N GLU A 10 -16.68 -5.57 7.54
CA GLU A 10 -16.81 -6.99 7.23
C GLU A 10 -15.67 -7.45 6.32
N GLU A 11 -15.23 -8.68 6.50
CA GLU A 11 -14.22 -9.26 5.63
C GLU A 11 -14.71 -9.30 4.20
N LYS A 12 -13.93 -8.72 3.31
CA LYS A 12 -14.15 -8.74 1.87
C LYS A 12 -12.83 -9.03 1.19
N GLU A 13 -12.90 -9.67 0.04
CA GLU A 13 -11.69 -9.91 -0.75
C GLU A 13 -11.30 -8.70 -1.58
N SER A 14 -12.27 -7.89 -1.98
CA SER A 14 -12.05 -6.78 -2.91
C SER A 14 -12.65 -5.48 -2.43
N TYR A 15 -11.94 -4.39 -2.68
CA TYR A 15 -12.35 -3.04 -2.32
C TYR A 15 -11.99 -2.10 -3.47
N LYS A 16 -12.82 -1.08 -3.70
CA LYS A 16 -12.49 -0.03 -4.67
C LYS A 16 -11.94 1.18 -3.93
N ALA A 17 -10.94 1.80 -4.52
CA ALA A 17 -10.34 3.02 -3.96
C ALA A 17 -9.83 3.88 -5.11
N LYS A 18 -9.56 5.16 -4.82
CA LYS A 18 -8.90 6.05 -5.77
C LYS A 18 -7.49 6.34 -5.32
N VAL A 19 -6.58 6.46 -6.26
CA VAL A 19 -5.21 6.85 -5.97
C VAL A 19 -5.19 8.34 -5.67
N LEU A 20 -4.87 8.69 -4.43
CA LEU A 20 -4.74 10.09 -4.00
C LEU A 20 -3.38 10.66 -4.38
N SER A 21 -2.34 9.84 -4.30
CA SER A 21 -0.99 10.26 -4.72
C SER A 21 -0.18 9.03 -5.09
N CYS A 22 0.81 9.24 -5.96
CA CYS A 22 1.74 8.20 -6.37
C CYS A 22 3.10 8.85 -6.52
N LEU A 23 4.04 8.51 -5.63
CA LEU A 23 5.39 9.07 -5.64
C LEU A 23 6.39 8.03 -6.10
N PRO A 24 7.11 8.29 -7.21
CA PRO A 24 8.20 7.41 -7.60
C PRO A 24 9.37 7.55 -6.62
N LEU A 25 10.02 6.45 -6.30
CA LEU A 25 11.16 6.42 -5.39
C LEU A 25 12.46 6.32 -6.16
N TYR A 26 13.46 7.10 -5.73
CA TYR A 26 14.77 7.13 -6.36
C TYR A 26 15.88 7.14 -5.32
N GLY A 27 17.08 6.75 -5.74
CA GLY A 27 18.29 6.90 -4.94
C GLY A 27 18.18 6.27 -3.55
N LYS A 28 18.57 7.02 -2.54
CA LYS A 28 18.64 6.52 -1.17
C LYS A 28 17.27 6.13 -0.59
N GLU A 29 16.23 6.83 -0.97
CA GLU A 29 14.88 6.49 -0.52
C GLU A 29 14.46 5.12 -1.05
N LYS A 30 14.72 4.88 -2.34
CA LYS A 30 14.43 3.59 -2.96
C LYS A 30 15.23 2.48 -2.28
N GLU A 31 16.52 2.72 -2.05
CA GLU A 31 17.40 1.75 -1.38
C GLU A 31 16.92 1.42 0.03
N ALA A 32 16.46 2.42 0.78
CA ALA A 32 15.94 2.21 2.12
C ALA A 32 14.73 1.28 2.12
N TRP A 33 13.81 1.47 1.16
CA TRP A 33 12.64 0.61 1.04
C TRP A 33 13.03 -0.80 0.59
N GLU A 34 13.99 -0.91 -0.32
CA GLU A 34 14.49 -2.22 -0.75
C GLU A 34 15.07 -3.00 0.42
N LYS A 35 15.79 -2.33 1.31
CA LYS A 35 16.35 -2.97 2.51
C LYS A 35 15.24 -3.46 3.45
N ARG A 36 14.18 -2.69 3.59
CA ARG A 36 13.06 -3.07 4.46
C ARG A 36 12.31 -4.28 3.92
N VAL A 37 12.14 -4.36 2.61
CA VAL A 37 11.48 -5.49 1.97
C VAL A 37 12.42 -6.68 1.83
N GLY A 38 13.72 -6.41 1.72
CA GLY A 38 14.76 -7.46 1.59
C GLY A 38 15.01 -7.89 0.15
N LYS A 39 14.70 -7.04 -0.80
CA LYS A 39 14.81 -7.36 -2.22
C LYS A 39 15.01 -6.09 -3.04
N SER A 40 15.73 -6.19 -4.15
CA SER A 40 15.90 -5.09 -5.09
C SER A 40 14.81 -5.10 -6.16
N PHE A 41 14.44 -3.91 -6.62
CA PHE A 41 13.38 -3.74 -7.62
C PHE A 41 13.82 -2.78 -8.71
N PRO A 42 13.39 -2.97 -9.98
CA PRO A 42 13.71 -2.02 -11.04
C PRO A 42 13.04 -0.66 -10.83
N ALA A 43 11.87 -0.63 -10.19
CA ALA A 43 11.16 0.60 -9.88
C ALA A 43 10.33 0.41 -8.64
N LEU A 44 10.15 1.48 -7.86
CA LEU A 44 9.26 1.47 -6.68
C LEU A 44 8.47 2.76 -6.62
N PHE A 45 7.23 2.64 -6.13
CA PHE A 45 6.31 3.77 -5.98
C PHE A 45 5.59 3.67 -4.64
N LEU A 46 5.32 4.82 -4.03
CA LEU A 46 4.51 4.91 -2.81
C LEU A 46 3.16 5.52 -3.18
N LEU A 47 2.09 4.81 -2.89
CA LEU A 47 0.74 5.25 -3.19
C LEU A 47 -0.03 5.54 -1.91
N ARG A 48 -0.86 6.59 -1.97
CA ARG A 48 -1.90 6.82 -0.97
C ARG A 48 -3.25 6.58 -1.64
N LEU A 49 -4.15 5.95 -0.90
CA LEU A 49 -5.47 5.59 -1.42
C LEU A 49 -6.57 6.32 -0.64
N SER A 50 -7.70 6.53 -1.29
CA SER A 50 -8.87 7.17 -0.67
C SER A 50 -9.50 6.30 0.42
N GLU A 51 -9.30 4.99 0.35
CA GLU A 51 -9.78 4.02 1.33
C GLU A 51 -8.63 3.14 1.76
N GLU A 52 -8.69 2.57 2.95
CA GLU A 52 -7.60 1.74 3.50
C GLU A 52 -8.06 0.30 3.70
N PRO A 53 -7.97 -0.55 2.66
CA PRO A 53 -8.36 -1.94 2.79
C PRO A 53 -7.28 -2.82 3.45
N PHE A 54 -6.02 -2.36 3.49
CA PHE A 54 -4.91 -3.14 4.00
C PHE A 54 -4.49 -2.70 5.40
N TYR A 55 -4.32 -3.67 6.30
CA TYR A 55 -3.79 -3.38 7.63
C TYR A 55 -2.29 -3.10 7.50
N PRO A 56 -1.79 -1.97 8.03
CA PRO A 56 -0.38 -1.62 7.87
C PRO A 56 0.52 -2.40 8.84
N GLU A 57 1.82 -2.36 8.56
CA GLU A 57 2.83 -2.90 9.47
C GLU A 57 2.77 -2.15 10.81
N GLY A 58 2.92 -2.88 11.89
CA GLY A 58 2.96 -2.28 13.23
C GLY A 58 2.92 -3.33 14.33
N GLY A 59 3.37 -2.94 15.52
CA GLY A 59 3.30 -3.81 16.69
C GLY A 59 3.98 -5.16 16.53
N GLY A 60 5.01 -5.24 15.69
CA GLY A 60 5.71 -6.50 15.42
C GLY A 60 5.03 -7.39 14.39
N GLN A 61 3.92 -6.94 13.82
CA GLN A 61 3.22 -7.70 12.79
C GLN A 61 3.53 -7.17 11.40
N ALA A 62 3.63 -8.07 10.43
CA ALA A 62 3.81 -7.70 9.04
C ALA A 62 2.51 -7.07 8.50
N PRO A 63 2.60 -6.21 7.46
CA PRO A 63 1.40 -5.68 6.84
C PRO A 63 0.61 -6.76 6.11
N ASP A 64 -0.66 -6.48 5.83
CA ASP A 64 -1.47 -7.35 5.00
C ASP A 64 -0.83 -7.54 3.63
N LYS A 65 -1.14 -8.66 3.01
CA LYS A 65 -0.73 -8.95 1.64
C LYS A 65 -1.92 -8.79 0.70
N GLY A 66 -1.62 -8.54 -0.55
CA GLY A 66 -2.66 -8.42 -1.55
C GLY A 66 -2.16 -7.75 -2.80
N THR A 67 -3.09 -7.23 -3.60
CA THR A 67 -2.76 -6.54 -4.84
C THR A 67 -3.58 -5.25 -4.97
N ILE A 68 -3.01 -4.30 -5.71
CA ILE A 68 -3.69 -3.07 -6.12
C ILE A 68 -3.64 -3.06 -7.64
N ASP A 69 -4.81 -3.20 -8.29
CA ASP A 69 -4.91 -3.33 -9.75
C ASP A 69 -3.98 -4.41 -10.30
N GLY A 70 -3.91 -5.54 -9.60
CA GLY A 70 -3.08 -6.67 -10.01
C GLY A 70 -1.60 -6.55 -9.65
N ALA A 71 -1.15 -5.40 -9.16
CA ALA A 71 0.24 -5.23 -8.73
C ALA A 71 0.38 -5.67 -7.28
N GLU A 72 1.38 -6.47 -6.99
CA GLU A 72 1.62 -6.97 -5.63
C GLU A 72 1.89 -5.83 -4.66
N LEU A 73 1.19 -5.85 -3.52
CA LEU A 73 1.47 -4.94 -2.40
C LEU A 73 2.72 -5.44 -1.69
N LEU A 74 3.80 -4.69 -1.82
CA LEU A 74 5.09 -5.09 -1.25
C LEU A 74 5.20 -4.75 0.23
N PHE A 75 4.59 -3.66 0.65
CA PHE A 75 4.59 -3.21 2.04
C PHE A 75 3.51 -2.15 2.24
N ALA A 76 3.01 -2.03 3.46
CA ALA A 76 2.09 -0.95 3.83
C ALA A 76 2.54 -0.39 5.17
N GLU A 77 2.70 0.91 5.25
CA GLU A 77 3.21 1.58 6.45
C GLU A 77 2.32 2.73 6.86
N ASN A 78 2.06 2.81 8.16
CA ASN A 78 1.35 3.92 8.77
C ASN A 78 2.34 5.06 9.00
N VAL A 79 2.06 6.23 8.43
CA VAL A 79 2.91 7.41 8.57
C VAL A 79 2.29 8.36 9.59
N GLU A 80 2.88 8.42 10.78
CA GLU A 80 2.49 9.34 11.86
C GLU A 80 1.01 9.32 12.24
N ASP A 81 0.36 8.16 12.10
CA ASP A 81 -1.07 8.00 12.34
C ASP A 81 -1.97 8.91 11.48
N LYS A 82 -1.43 9.42 10.38
CA LYS A 82 -2.16 10.32 9.47
C LYS A 82 -2.63 9.63 8.21
N TYR A 83 -1.81 8.76 7.66
CA TYR A 83 -2.15 8.04 6.43
C TYR A 83 -1.28 6.79 6.29
N ILE A 84 -1.69 5.92 5.38
CA ILE A 84 -0.95 4.71 5.06
C ILE A 84 -0.38 4.85 3.66
N VAL A 85 0.90 4.50 3.50
CA VAL A 85 1.54 4.42 2.19
C VAL A 85 1.63 2.97 1.76
N HIS A 86 1.47 2.74 0.45
CA HIS A 86 1.47 1.41 -0.15
C HIS A 86 2.61 1.32 -1.14
N LEU A 87 3.52 0.36 -0.94
CA LEU A 87 4.70 0.19 -1.79
C LEU A 87 4.39 -0.78 -2.92
N LEU A 88 4.56 -0.32 -4.16
CA LEU A 88 4.34 -1.11 -5.37
C LEU A 88 5.51 -0.96 -6.33
N GLU A 89 5.67 -1.95 -7.23
CA GLU A 89 6.59 -1.83 -8.36
C GLU A 89 6.00 -1.05 -9.53
N LYS A 90 4.69 -0.76 -9.48
CA LYS A 90 3.96 -0.15 -10.58
C LYS A 90 3.45 1.22 -10.20
N GLY A 91 3.66 2.21 -11.07
CA GLY A 91 3.07 3.53 -10.89
C GLY A 91 1.63 3.53 -11.38
N ILE A 92 0.75 4.21 -10.65
CA ILE A 92 -0.66 4.34 -11.01
C ILE A 92 -1.03 5.82 -10.86
N PRO A 93 -1.54 6.46 -11.92
CA PRO A 93 -1.80 7.90 -11.88
C PRO A 93 -2.82 8.30 -10.81
N GLU A 94 -2.63 9.49 -10.25
CA GLU A 94 -3.60 10.10 -9.35
C GLU A 94 -4.99 10.14 -9.98
N GLY A 95 -6.00 9.92 -9.16
CA GLY A 95 -7.38 9.94 -9.62
C GLY A 95 -7.87 8.64 -10.21
N THR A 96 -6.97 7.69 -10.45
CA THR A 96 -7.36 6.39 -11.01
C THR A 96 -8.11 5.58 -9.96
N GLU A 97 -9.25 5.01 -10.34
CA GLU A 97 -9.95 4.06 -9.49
C GLU A 97 -9.27 2.71 -9.63
N VAL A 98 -8.94 2.10 -8.52
CA VAL A 98 -8.23 0.82 -8.48
C VAL A 98 -9.03 -0.21 -7.71
N LEU A 99 -8.80 -1.47 -8.04
CA LEU A 99 -9.38 -2.59 -7.32
C LEU A 99 -8.30 -3.17 -6.41
N CYS A 100 -8.55 -3.11 -5.11
CA CYS A 100 -7.65 -3.64 -4.10
C CYS A 100 -8.15 -5.00 -3.65
N LYS A 101 -7.31 -6.00 -3.70
CA LYS A 101 -7.63 -7.33 -3.22
C LYS A 101 -6.77 -7.66 -2.02
N VAL A 102 -7.38 -8.03 -0.91
CA VAL A 102 -6.67 -8.39 0.31
C VAL A 102 -6.58 -9.92 0.38
N ASP A 103 -5.38 -10.39 0.68
CA ASP A 103 -5.13 -11.82 0.83
C ASP A 103 -5.30 -12.20 2.30
N TYR A 104 -6.40 -12.85 2.62
CA TYR A 104 -6.72 -13.28 3.99
C TYR A 104 -6.26 -14.71 4.30
N ALA A 105 -5.56 -15.34 3.40
CA ALA A 105 -5.12 -16.73 3.57
C ALA A 105 -4.12 -16.94 4.69
#